data_27e0eba5d6d0a70b4870273c3f3c758a
#
_entry.id   27e0eba5d6d0a70b4870273c3f3c758a
#
_cell.length_a   1.000
_cell.length_b   1.000
_cell.length_c   1.000
_cell.angle_alpha   90.00
_cell.angle_beta   90.00
_cell.angle_gamma   90.00
#
_symmetry.space_group_name_H-M   'P 1'
#
loop_
_entity.id
_entity.type
_entity.pdbx_description
1 polymer ?
#
loop_
_entity_poly.entity_id
_entity_poly.type
_entity_poly.pdbx_seq_one_letter_code
_entity_poly.pdbx_strand_id
1 'polypeptide(L)'
;AFLIYEVMRLIRTTSAARVAKGIILLLLLTWFTGVMNMYSLNFILSNAISLGFLAIVIMFQPELRRMLEKLGGSTVRELLSPRTQSDGAEQAIAQTVSACASMSKERVGALIVFERSLPLDEYFKSGTKIDAELSAELIRNIFFPKAALHDGALIVRDGRIAAAGCVLPLTNNTNLSSDLGTRHRAGIGM
;
A
#
# COMPACT_ATOMS: atom_id res chain seq x y z
N ALA A 1 -24.39 -12.15 -15.69
CA ALA A 1 -25.15 -12.22 -14.41
C ALA A 1 -24.22 -12.25 -13.19
N PHE A 2 -23.21 -13.14 -13.16
CA PHE A 2 -22.29 -13.30 -12.01
C PHE A 2 -21.46 -12.04 -11.71
N LEU A 3 -20.91 -11.41 -12.72
CA LEU A 3 -20.08 -10.19 -12.61
C LEU A 3 -20.88 -8.99 -12.07
N ILE A 4 -22.15 -8.87 -12.49
CA ILE A 4 -23.07 -7.83 -12.00
C ILE A 4 -23.42 -8.08 -10.53
N TYR A 5 -23.57 -9.34 -10.10
CA TYR A 5 -23.85 -9.72 -8.71
C TYR A 5 -22.66 -9.40 -7.80
N GLU A 6 -21.44 -9.72 -8.20
CA GLU A 6 -20.20 -9.42 -7.44
C GLU A 6 -19.99 -7.89 -7.32
N VAL A 7 -20.19 -7.14 -8.39
CA VAL A 7 -20.13 -5.67 -8.37
C VAL A 7 -21.20 -5.09 -7.45
N MET A 8 -22.44 -5.58 -7.49
CA MET A 8 -23.51 -5.14 -6.58
C MET A 8 -23.23 -5.50 -5.12
N ARG A 9 -22.58 -6.63 -4.85
CA ARG A 9 -22.18 -7.04 -3.50
C ARG A 9 -21.08 -6.11 -2.94
N LEU A 10 -20.10 -5.75 -3.77
CA LEU A 10 -19.01 -4.85 -3.38
C LEU A 10 -19.52 -3.42 -3.08
N ILE A 11 -20.55 -2.97 -3.79
CA ILE A 11 -21.13 -1.64 -3.65
C ILE A 11 -21.96 -1.50 -2.35
N ARG A 12 -22.48 -2.58 -1.76
CA ARG A 12 -23.39 -2.49 -0.61
C ARG A 12 -22.78 -1.99 0.70
N THR A 13 -21.45 -2.00 0.85
CA THR A 13 -20.80 -1.74 2.15
C THR A 13 -19.93 -0.47 2.21
N THR A 14 -19.80 0.29 1.11
CA THR A 14 -18.87 1.42 1.04
C THR A 14 -19.53 2.77 0.72
N SER A 15 -18.87 3.87 1.07
CA SER A 15 -19.25 5.24 0.69
C SER A 15 -19.43 5.40 -0.83
N ALA A 16 -18.76 4.57 -1.63
CA ALA A 16 -18.92 4.47 -3.07
C ALA A 16 -20.35 4.12 -3.52
N ALA A 17 -21.10 3.35 -2.71
CA ALA A 17 -22.49 3.02 -3.02
C ALA A 17 -23.42 4.25 -3.02
N ARG A 18 -23.16 5.20 -2.17
CA ARG A 18 -23.93 6.45 -2.10
C ARG A 18 -23.69 7.32 -3.30
N VAL A 19 -22.44 7.43 -3.74
CA VAL A 19 -22.03 8.16 -4.94
C VAL A 19 -22.61 7.50 -6.19
N ALA A 20 -22.52 6.17 -6.32
CA ALA A 20 -23.06 5.43 -7.45
C ALA A 20 -24.58 5.61 -7.59
N LYS A 21 -25.35 5.57 -6.49
CA LYS A 21 -26.79 5.86 -6.50
C LYS A 21 -27.10 7.27 -6.98
N GLY A 22 -26.31 8.26 -6.55
CA GLY A 22 -26.45 9.66 -7.02
C GLY A 22 -26.21 9.81 -8.52
N ILE A 23 -25.19 9.14 -9.06
CA ILE A 23 -24.89 9.14 -10.49
C ILE A 23 -26.03 8.48 -11.30
N ILE A 24 -26.51 7.32 -10.85
CA ILE A 24 -27.63 6.62 -11.50
C ILE A 24 -28.88 7.50 -11.51
N LEU A 25 -29.19 8.18 -10.40
CA LEU A 25 -30.33 9.09 -10.30
C LEU A 25 -30.19 10.26 -11.29
N LEU A 26 -29.01 10.87 -11.39
CA LEU A 26 -28.73 11.95 -12.34
C LEU A 26 -28.88 11.48 -13.79
N LEU A 27 -28.40 10.30 -14.13
CA LEU A 27 -28.55 9.73 -15.48
C LEU A 27 -30.02 9.46 -15.81
N LEU A 28 -30.80 8.92 -14.89
CA LEU A 28 -32.23 8.71 -15.07
C LEU A 28 -32.99 10.05 -15.25
N LEU A 29 -32.62 11.05 -14.44
CA LEU A 29 -33.26 12.37 -14.54
C LEU A 29 -32.93 13.04 -15.88
N THR A 30 -31.69 12.92 -16.36
CA THR A 30 -31.29 13.45 -17.68
C THR A 30 -32.02 12.73 -18.82
N TRP A 31 -32.15 11.42 -18.75
CA TRP A 31 -32.93 10.64 -19.70
C TRP A 31 -34.39 11.06 -19.70
N PHE A 32 -35.01 11.20 -18.53
CA PHE A 32 -36.40 11.61 -18.36
C PHE A 32 -36.67 13.02 -18.94
N THR A 33 -35.78 13.99 -18.64
CA THR A 33 -35.91 15.36 -19.18
C THR A 33 -35.76 15.41 -20.71
N GLY A 34 -34.94 14.51 -21.28
CA GLY A 34 -34.80 14.33 -22.72
C GLY A 34 -36.11 13.83 -23.37
N VAL A 35 -36.75 12.83 -22.77
CA VAL A 35 -38.04 12.29 -23.25
C VAL A 35 -39.18 13.32 -23.15
N MET A 36 -39.16 14.15 -22.10
CA MET A 36 -40.16 15.21 -21.88
C MET A 36 -39.90 16.48 -22.71
N ASN A 37 -38.89 16.51 -23.59
CA ASN A 37 -38.48 17.66 -24.40
C ASN A 37 -38.20 18.93 -23.58
N MET A 38 -37.70 18.77 -22.33
CA MET A 38 -37.32 19.89 -21.46
C MET A 38 -35.91 20.35 -21.78
N TYR A 39 -35.69 21.02 -22.90
CA TYR A 39 -34.39 21.37 -23.46
C TYR A 39 -33.49 22.11 -22.50
N SER A 40 -34.00 23.14 -21.81
CA SER A 40 -33.19 23.94 -20.87
C SER A 40 -32.68 23.12 -19.67
N LEU A 41 -33.53 22.27 -19.09
CA LEU A 41 -33.17 21.44 -17.95
C LEU A 41 -32.21 20.31 -18.36
N ASN A 42 -32.48 19.69 -19.51
CA ASN A 42 -31.60 18.66 -20.08
C ASN A 42 -30.19 19.21 -20.37
N PHE A 43 -30.11 20.44 -20.95
CA PHE A 43 -28.83 21.12 -21.20
C PHE A 43 -28.03 21.33 -19.90
N ILE A 44 -28.69 21.84 -18.85
CA ILE A 44 -28.03 22.06 -17.55
C ILE A 44 -27.54 20.73 -16.93
N LEU A 45 -28.40 19.70 -16.93
CA LEU A 45 -28.05 18.40 -16.41
C LEU A 45 -26.88 17.73 -17.16
N SER A 46 -26.91 17.80 -18.50
CA SER A 46 -25.84 17.22 -19.34
C SER A 46 -24.49 17.90 -19.10
N ASN A 47 -24.47 19.21 -18.95
CA ASN A 47 -23.26 19.95 -18.60
C ASN A 47 -22.79 19.61 -17.18
N ALA A 48 -23.71 19.48 -16.22
CA ALA A 48 -23.37 19.09 -14.85
C ALA A 48 -22.78 17.67 -14.80
N ILE A 49 -23.28 16.72 -15.60
CA ILE A 49 -22.74 15.37 -15.72
C ILE A 49 -21.33 15.40 -16.32
N SER A 50 -21.10 16.21 -17.38
CA SER A 50 -19.79 16.34 -18.02
C SER A 50 -18.74 16.91 -17.08
N LEU A 51 -19.07 17.93 -16.30
CA LEU A 51 -18.20 18.51 -15.28
C LEU A 51 -17.98 17.52 -14.12
N GLY A 52 -19.02 16.81 -13.70
CA GLY A 52 -18.95 15.78 -12.66
C GLY A 52 -18.07 14.61 -13.08
N PHE A 53 -18.13 14.19 -14.33
CA PHE A 53 -17.24 13.16 -14.87
C PHE A 53 -15.78 13.58 -14.80
N LEU A 54 -15.45 14.81 -15.19
CA LEU A 54 -14.10 15.35 -15.07
C LEU A 54 -13.63 15.38 -13.62
N ALA A 55 -14.49 15.81 -12.69
CA ALA A 55 -14.16 15.81 -11.26
C ALA A 55 -13.89 14.39 -10.72
N ILE A 56 -14.67 13.39 -11.18
CA ILE A 56 -14.45 11.98 -10.84
C ILE A 56 -13.08 11.51 -11.35
N VAL A 57 -12.74 11.80 -12.62
CA VAL A 57 -11.44 11.42 -13.19
C VAL A 57 -10.28 12.02 -12.38
N ILE A 58 -10.37 13.28 -12.01
CA ILE A 58 -9.35 13.96 -11.18
C ILE A 58 -9.26 13.31 -9.79
N MET A 59 -10.39 12.99 -9.17
CA MET A 59 -10.43 12.36 -7.85
C MET A 59 -9.82 10.95 -7.86
N PHE A 60 -10.06 10.18 -8.93
CA PHE A 60 -9.53 8.81 -9.09
C PHE A 60 -8.14 8.76 -9.74
N GLN A 61 -7.56 9.89 -10.12
CA GLN A 61 -6.22 9.94 -10.72
C GLN A 61 -5.15 9.21 -9.89
N PRO A 62 -5.05 9.39 -8.55
CA PRO A 62 -4.06 8.68 -7.74
C PRO A 62 -4.29 7.16 -7.71
N GLU A 63 -5.55 6.71 -7.69
CA GLU A 63 -5.89 5.28 -7.71
C GLU A 63 -5.55 4.65 -9.06
N LEU A 64 -5.88 5.32 -10.17
CA LEU A 64 -5.52 4.89 -11.52
C LEU A 64 -4.00 4.82 -11.70
N ARG A 65 -3.27 5.81 -11.19
CA ARG A 65 -1.81 5.81 -11.22
C ARG A 65 -1.24 4.61 -10.46
N ARG A 66 -1.72 4.33 -9.25
CA ARG A 66 -1.30 3.17 -8.44
C ARG A 66 -1.61 1.84 -9.15
N MET A 67 -2.77 1.74 -9.83
CA MET A 67 -3.12 0.55 -10.62
C MET A 67 -2.17 0.36 -11.81
N LEU A 68 -1.87 1.43 -12.54
CA LEU A 68 -0.93 1.39 -13.67
C LEU A 68 0.49 1.08 -13.23
N GLU A 69 0.95 1.62 -12.11
CA GLU A 69 2.25 1.29 -11.51
C GLU A 69 2.33 -0.18 -11.10
N LYS A 70 1.24 -0.75 -10.55
CA LYS A 70 1.16 -2.20 -10.26
C LYS A 70 1.20 -3.07 -11.51
N LEU A 71 0.51 -2.66 -12.58
CA LEU A 71 0.50 -3.41 -13.83
C LEU A 71 1.83 -3.28 -14.60
N GLY A 72 2.47 -2.11 -14.54
CA GLY A 72 3.74 -1.86 -15.21
C GLY A 72 4.98 -2.38 -14.46
N GLY A 73 4.92 -2.39 -13.12
CA GLY A 73 6.09 -2.71 -12.30
C GLY A 73 6.34 -4.20 -12.09
N SER A 74 5.31 -5.00 -11.84
CA SER A 74 5.49 -6.40 -11.43
C SER A 74 5.68 -7.36 -12.60
N THR A 75 4.89 -7.20 -13.67
CA THR A 75 4.87 -8.19 -14.76
C THR A 75 6.07 -8.07 -15.70
N VAL A 76 6.53 -6.86 -15.99
CA VAL A 76 7.65 -6.63 -16.92
C VAL A 76 8.99 -6.92 -16.25
N ARG A 77 9.14 -6.56 -14.97
CA ARG A 77 10.37 -6.83 -14.21
C ARG A 77 10.53 -8.33 -13.92
N GLU A 78 9.44 -9.03 -13.63
CA GLU A 78 9.45 -10.48 -13.36
C GLU A 78 9.71 -11.32 -14.63
N LEU A 79 9.28 -10.83 -15.80
CA LEU A 79 9.56 -11.45 -17.10
C LEU A 79 10.98 -11.18 -17.61
N LEU A 80 11.61 -10.06 -17.23
CA LEU A 80 12.93 -9.64 -17.69
C LEU A 80 14.07 -10.01 -16.73
N SER A 81 13.79 -10.42 -15.49
CA SER A 81 14.80 -10.88 -14.54
C SER A 81 14.97 -12.38 -14.64
N PRO A 82 16.14 -12.89 -15.06
CA PRO A 82 16.44 -14.33 -14.95
C PRO A 82 16.35 -14.74 -13.48
N ARG A 83 15.80 -15.89 -13.24
CA ARG A 83 15.53 -16.54 -11.94
C ARG A 83 16.80 -16.88 -11.12
N THR A 84 17.70 -15.92 -10.92
CA THR A 84 18.81 -16.02 -9.95
C THR A 84 18.40 -15.62 -8.54
N GLN A 85 17.10 -15.36 -8.31
CA GLN A 85 16.58 -14.82 -7.04
C GLN A 85 16.39 -15.86 -5.92
N SER A 86 16.45 -17.17 -6.20
CA SER A 86 16.26 -18.19 -5.14
C SER A 86 17.39 -18.18 -4.12
N ASP A 87 18.63 -18.12 -4.56
CA ASP A 87 19.80 -18.23 -3.69
C ASP A 87 19.96 -16.99 -2.80
N GLY A 88 19.73 -15.80 -3.36
CA GLY A 88 19.82 -14.56 -2.60
C GLY A 88 18.70 -14.40 -1.55
N ALA A 89 17.51 -14.90 -1.83
CA ALA A 89 16.38 -14.85 -0.91
C ALA A 89 16.57 -15.84 0.26
N GLU A 90 17.04 -17.06 -0.01
CA GLU A 90 17.33 -18.04 1.04
C GLU A 90 18.44 -17.56 1.96
N GLN A 91 19.50 -17.00 1.39
CA GLN A 91 20.60 -16.42 2.17
C GLN A 91 20.11 -15.25 3.03
N ALA A 92 19.29 -14.35 2.48
CA ALA A 92 18.71 -13.24 3.24
C ALA A 92 17.83 -13.73 4.40
N ILE A 93 17.04 -14.77 4.20
CA ILE A 93 16.23 -15.39 5.26
C ILE A 93 17.14 -15.99 6.34
N ALA A 94 18.15 -16.76 5.96
CA ALA A 94 19.07 -17.40 6.91
C ALA A 94 19.81 -16.37 7.77
N GLN A 95 20.31 -15.29 7.15
CA GLN A 95 20.96 -14.19 7.85
C GLN A 95 20.00 -13.47 8.81
N THR A 96 18.76 -13.22 8.37
CA THR A 96 17.73 -12.60 9.21
C THR A 96 17.40 -13.46 10.43
N VAL A 97 17.21 -14.76 10.24
CA VAL A 97 16.94 -15.71 11.32
C VAL A 97 18.10 -15.72 12.32
N SER A 98 19.35 -15.76 11.84
CA SER A 98 20.54 -15.69 12.69
C SER A 98 20.59 -14.40 13.51
N ALA A 99 20.32 -13.26 12.88
CA ALA A 99 20.25 -11.95 13.56
C ALA A 99 19.16 -11.93 14.63
N CYS A 100 17.95 -12.38 14.29
CA CYS A 100 16.80 -12.43 15.21
C CYS A 100 17.07 -13.34 16.41
N ALA A 101 17.68 -14.50 16.19
CA ALA A 101 18.05 -15.44 17.27
C ALA A 101 19.06 -14.80 18.26
N SER A 102 20.03 -14.06 17.75
CA SER A 102 21.01 -13.32 18.55
C SER A 102 20.36 -12.17 19.33
N MET A 103 19.61 -11.32 18.64
CA MET A 103 18.92 -10.17 19.25
C MET A 103 17.88 -10.60 20.29
N SER A 104 17.23 -11.75 20.10
CA SER A 104 16.29 -12.31 21.06
C SER A 104 16.98 -12.65 22.39
N LYS A 105 18.17 -13.24 22.36
CA LYS A 105 18.97 -13.54 23.58
C LYS A 105 19.37 -12.25 24.30
N GLU A 106 19.68 -11.21 23.55
CA GLU A 106 20.08 -9.90 24.09
C GLU A 106 18.86 -9.01 24.43
N ARG A 107 17.64 -9.48 24.20
CA ARG A 107 16.36 -8.73 24.37
C ARG A 107 16.32 -7.43 23.59
N VAL A 108 16.95 -7.40 22.42
CA VAL A 108 16.92 -6.27 21.49
C VAL A 108 15.69 -6.38 20.60
N GLY A 109 14.83 -5.39 20.65
CA GLY A 109 13.64 -5.31 19.76
C GLY A 109 14.02 -4.90 18.35
N ALA A 110 13.39 -5.52 17.34
CA ALA A 110 13.58 -5.20 15.94
C ALA A 110 12.24 -5.21 15.19
N LEU A 111 12.15 -4.43 14.12
CA LEU A 111 11.06 -4.48 13.15
C LEU A 111 11.68 -4.59 11.76
N ILE A 112 11.56 -5.75 11.14
CA ILE A 112 12.11 -6.05 9.82
C ILE A 112 10.95 -6.34 8.88
N VAL A 113 10.91 -5.62 7.74
CA VAL A 113 9.84 -5.73 6.75
C VAL A 113 10.43 -6.15 5.42
N PHE A 114 9.95 -7.26 4.89
CA PHE A 114 10.30 -7.73 3.56
C PHE A 114 9.30 -7.18 2.55
N GLU A 115 9.80 -6.38 1.63
CA GLU A 115 8.99 -5.89 0.52
C GLU A 115 8.61 -7.05 -0.42
N ARG A 116 7.34 -7.12 -0.76
CA ARG A 116 6.83 -8.12 -1.70
C ARG A 116 6.23 -7.43 -2.94
N SER A 117 4.94 -7.64 -3.17
CA SER A 117 4.23 -7.09 -4.34
C SER A 117 3.96 -5.58 -4.26
N LEU A 118 3.89 -5.03 -3.05
CA LEU A 118 3.64 -3.61 -2.83
C LEU A 118 4.96 -2.88 -2.60
N PRO A 119 5.33 -1.91 -3.45
CA PRO A 119 6.52 -1.11 -3.26
C PRO A 119 6.40 -0.23 -2.01
N LEU A 120 7.48 -0.18 -1.22
CA LEU A 120 7.54 0.57 0.04
C LEU A 120 8.34 1.87 -0.08
N ASP A 121 8.54 2.38 -1.30
CA ASP A 121 9.36 3.57 -1.58
C ASP A 121 8.89 4.83 -0.82
N GLU A 122 7.60 4.93 -0.55
CA GLU A 122 7.05 6.07 0.20
C GLU A 122 7.60 6.17 1.63
N TYR A 123 7.93 5.03 2.25
CA TYR A 123 8.46 4.97 3.62
C TYR A 123 9.95 5.25 3.69
N PHE A 124 10.70 5.10 2.58
CA PHE A 124 12.13 5.42 2.52
C PHE A 124 12.42 6.89 2.81
N LYS A 125 11.44 7.77 2.55
CA LYS A 125 11.59 9.21 2.80
C LYS A 125 11.74 9.57 4.28
N SER A 126 11.22 8.72 5.17
CA SER A 126 11.30 8.91 6.62
C SER A 126 12.55 8.29 7.23
N GLY A 127 13.22 7.36 6.51
CA GLY A 127 14.41 6.66 6.96
C GLY A 127 15.65 7.02 6.16
N THR A 128 16.70 6.23 6.38
CA THR A 128 17.97 6.34 5.65
C THR A 128 18.11 5.22 4.63
N LYS A 129 18.33 5.58 3.38
CA LYS A 129 18.62 4.64 2.30
C LYS A 129 20.02 4.02 2.50
N ILE A 130 20.11 2.70 2.50
CA ILE A 130 21.37 2.00 2.80
C ILE A 130 21.89 1.26 1.56
N ASP A 131 21.03 0.50 0.88
CA ASP A 131 21.35 -0.34 -0.28
C ASP A 131 22.57 -1.26 -0.05
N ALA A 132 22.53 -2.03 1.02
CA ALA A 132 23.59 -2.92 1.42
C ALA A 132 23.19 -4.40 1.30
N GLU A 133 24.20 -5.27 1.17
CA GLU A 133 24.01 -6.72 1.31
C GLU A 133 23.50 -7.06 2.72
N LEU A 134 22.52 -7.97 2.79
CA LEU A 134 21.92 -8.35 4.06
C LEU A 134 22.83 -9.34 4.78
N SER A 135 23.32 -8.95 5.96
CA SER A 135 24.09 -9.80 6.86
C SER A 135 23.55 -9.72 8.30
N ALA A 136 23.73 -10.77 9.07
CA ALA A 136 23.30 -10.82 10.45
C ALA A 136 23.95 -9.74 11.30
N GLU A 137 25.23 -9.47 11.06
CA GLU A 137 26.01 -8.44 11.75
C GLU A 137 25.49 -7.04 11.48
N LEU A 138 25.14 -6.74 10.22
CA LEU A 138 24.62 -5.43 9.83
C LEU A 138 23.23 -5.20 10.45
N ILE A 139 22.35 -6.21 10.44
CA ILE A 139 21.04 -6.12 11.11
C ILE A 139 21.21 -5.83 12.60
N ARG A 140 22.08 -6.59 13.28
CA ARG A 140 22.35 -6.37 14.72
C ARG A 140 22.91 -5.00 15.00
N ASN A 141 23.79 -4.48 14.14
CA ASN A 141 24.37 -3.15 14.29
C ASN A 141 23.31 -2.05 14.10
N ILE A 142 22.41 -2.19 13.11
CA ILE A 142 21.30 -1.25 12.89
C ILE A 142 20.39 -1.19 14.12
N PHE A 143 20.02 -2.34 14.69
CA PHE A 143 19.14 -2.40 15.87
C PHE A 143 19.85 -2.29 17.20
N PHE A 144 21.17 -2.05 17.19
CA PHE A 144 21.89 -1.85 18.43
C PHE A 144 21.28 -0.69 19.23
N PRO A 145 21.01 -0.87 20.53
CA PRO A 145 20.38 0.18 21.35
C PRO A 145 21.16 1.48 21.30
N LYS A 146 20.45 2.58 21.04
CA LYS A 146 20.97 3.96 20.86
C LYS A 146 21.75 4.20 19.55
N ALA A 147 21.84 3.24 18.63
CA ALA A 147 22.35 3.53 17.27
C ALA A 147 21.40 4.49 16.54
N ALA A 148 21.93 5.31 15.64
CA ALA A 148 21.14 6.33 14.93
C ALA A 148 19.97 5.76 14.11
N LEU A 149 20.06 4.52 13.64
CA LEU A 149 19.09 3.87 12.77
C LEU A 149 18.21 2.83 13.49
N HIS A 150 18.35 2.69 14.82
CA HIS A 150 17.62 1.65 15.55
C HIS A 150 16.14 1.93 15.70
N ASP A 151 15.71 3.20 15.65
CA ASP A 151 14.31 3.57 15.78
C ASP A 151 13.62 3.55 14.42
N GLY A 152 12.60 2.70 14.30
CA GLY A 152 11.87 2.47 13.05
C GLY A 152 12.05 1.04 12.51
N ALA A 153 11.69 0.89 11.24
CA ALA A 153 11.75 -0.38 10.52
C ALA A 153 12.97 -0.47 9.62
N LEU A 154 13.51 -1.68 9.50
CA LEU A 154 14.43 -2.09 8.45
C LEU A 154 13.62 -2.64 7.28
N ILE A 155 13.81 -2.11 6.08
CA ILE A 155 13.13 -2.60 4.87
C ILE A 155 14.12 -3.39 4.02
N VAL A 156 13.73 -4.62 3.72
CA VAL A 156 14.47 -5.54 2.86
C VAL A 156 13.74 -5.64 1.52
N ARG A 157 14.47 -5.42 0.44
CA ARG A 157 14.02 -5.51 -0.95
C ARG A 157 14.98 -6.39 -1.74
N ASP A 158 14.48 -7.37 -2.47
CA ASP A 158 15.27 -8.27 -3.34
C ASP A 158 16.49 -8.90 -2.60
N GLY A 159 16.31 -9.28 -1.33
CA GLY A 159 17.37 -9.88 -0.51
C GLY A 159 18.44 -8.90 -0.01
N ARG A 160 18.27 -7.59 -0.18
CA ARG A 160 19.17 -6.53 0.25
C ARG A 160 18.52 -5.60 1.26
N ILE A 161 19.29 -5.00 2.14
CA ILE A 161 18.82 -3.92 3.01
C ILE A 161 18.63 -2.66 2.18
N ALA A 162 17.39 -2.28 1.92
CA ALA A 162 17.07 -1.10 1.13
C ALA A 162 17.16 0.18 1.97
N ALA A 163 16.54 0.19 3.15
CA ALA A 163 16.53 1.36 4.04
C ALA A 163 16.36 0.92 5.50
N ALA A 164 16.75 1.78 6.45
CA ALA A 164 16.55 1.58 7.88
C ALA A 164 16.08 2.88 8.57
N GLY A 165 15.54 2.74 9.79
CA GLY A 165 14.94 3.85 10.51
C GLY A 165 13.65 4.37 9.86
N CYS A 166 12.97 3.53 9.08
CA CYS A 166 11.75 3.92 8.37
C CYS A 166 10.54 3.95 9.32
N VAL A 167 9.77 5.04 9.26
CA VAL A 167 8.52 5.17 10.01
C VAL A 167 7.38 4.55 9.21
N LEU A 168 6.73 3.55 9.80
CA LEU A 168 5.59 2.85 9.23
C LEU A 168 4.28 3.30 9.90
N PRO A 169 3.13 3.15 9.22
CA PRO A 169 1.84 3.50 9.79
C PRO A 169 1.54 2.63 11.02
N LEU A 170 1.06 3.26 12.06
CA LEU A 170 0.63 2.57 13.27
C LEU A 170 -0.83 2.15 13.13
N THR A 171 -1.17 0.97 13.64
CA THR A 171 -2.57 0.55 13.70
C THR A 171 -3.37 1.44 14.65
N ASN A 172 -4.59 1.78 14.24
CA ASN A 172 -5.56 2.51 15.05
C ASN A 172 -6.46 1.58 15.89
N ASN A 173 -6.14 0.29 15.95
CA ASN A 173 -6.92 -0.67 16.73
C ASN A 173 -6.74 -0.42 18.24
N THR A 174 -7.81 0.03 18.88
CA THR A 174 -7.84 0.34 20.34
C THR A 174 -7.93 -0.91 21.24
N ASN A 175 -8.23 -2.08 20.67
CA ASN A 175 -8.35 -3.35 21.41
C ASN A 175 -7.00 -4.03 21.67
N LEU A 176 -5.89 -3.40 21.27
CA LEU A 176 -4.56 -3.95 21.52
C LEU A 176 -4.10 -3.63 22.94
N SER A 177 -3.37 -4.58 23.55
CA SER A 177 -2.73 -4.38 24.86
C SER A 177 -1.90 -3.11 24.90
N SER A 178 -1.96 -2.39 26.03
CA SER A 178 -1.12 -1.21 26.30
C SER A 178 0.37 -1.52 26.34
N ASP A 179 0.73 -2.79 26.57
CA ASP A 179 2.13 -3.26 26.67
C ASP A 179 2.83 -3.35 25.30
N LEU A 180 2.07 -3.25 24.20
CA LEU A 180 2.61 -3.27 22.85
C LEU A 180 3.22 -1.91 22.48
N GLY A 181 4.53 -1.90 22.28
CA GLY A 181 5.27 -0.72 21.84
C GLY A 181 5.00 -0.35 20.37
N THR A 182 5.61 0.76 19.94
CA THR A 182 5.44 1.33 18.58
C THR A 182 5.76 0.36 17.45
N ARG A 183 6.81 -0.46 17.59
CA ARG A 183 7.18 -1.48 16.60
C ARG A 183 6.10 -2.56 16.41
N HIS A 184 5.49 -3.01 17.51
CA HIS A 184 4.38 -3.97 17.42
C HIS A 184 3.18 -3.37 16.70
N ARG A 185 2.83 -2.13 17.05
CA ARG A 185 1.71 -1.40 16.42
C ARG A 185 1.96 -1.11 14.95
N ALA A 186 3.20 -0.84 14.57
CA ALA A 186 3.59 -0.67 13.18
C ALA A 186 3.52 -2.00 12.40
N GLY A 187 3.98 -3.11 12.98
CA GLY A 187 3.89 -4.43 12.37
C GLY A 187 2.45 -4.92 12.14
N ILE A 188 1.50 -4.48 12.98
CA ILE A 188 0.07 -4.80 12.82
C ILE A 188 -0.59 -3.82 11.81
N GLY A 189 -0.07 -2.60 11.66
CA GLY A 189 -0.61 -1.55 10.80
C GLY A 189 -0.25 -1.69 9.32
N MET A 190 0.72 -2.55 9.01
CA MET A 190 1.16 -2.89 7.64
C MET A 190 0.29 -3.98 7.03
#